data_a2c67a60c106e6ade81409d7240dc181
#
_entry.id   a2c67a60c106e6ade81409d7240dc181
#
_cell.length_a   1.000
_cell.length_b   1.000
_cell.length_c   1.000
_cell.angle_alpha   90.00
_cell.angle_beta   90.00
_cell.angle_gamma   90.00
#
_symmetry.space_group_name_H-M   'P 1'
#
loop_
_entity.id
_entity.type
_entity.pdbx_description
1 polymer ?
#
loop_
_entity_poly.entity_id
_entity_poly.type
_entity_poly.pdbx_seq_one_letter_code
_entity_poly.pdbx_strand_id
1 'polypeptide(L)'
;MAEHIITASSRKDEGKGASRRLRHAAMIPAVVYGGEAAPQSIQLEHEKTWLASQNEWFYSSILDLNIDGKVQKALLRDMQRHPFKQIIMHLDFQRVDENKTLRTAVPLHFLNEDKSPAGKSVEVVVTHELTEVTIECLPKDLPEFIEVDLSELTVGTIMHMSDIKLPAGVSIPELKLGKEHDLALVIAKHGKEEAAAADAPATAEVPAAKVTKKDQK
;
A
#
# COMPACT_ATOMS: atom_id res chain seq x y z
N MET A 1 18.18 -15.49 -1.07
CA MET A 1 16.82 -14.93 -1.10
C MET A 1 15.97 -15.84 -0.22
N ALA A 2 15.24 -15.29 0.72
CA ALA A 2 14.30 -16.08 1.52
C ALA A 2 13.19 -16.61 0.58
N GLU A 3 12.89 -17.91 0.66
CA GLU A 3 11.80 -18.51 -0.13
C GLU A 3 10.48 -18.21 0.56
N HIS A 4 9.71 -17.26 0.01
CA HIS A 4 8.39 -16.88 0.53
C HIS A 4 7.31 -17.76 -0.12
N ILE A 5 7.21 -19.01 0.35
CA ILE A 5 6.29 -20.00 -0.20
C ILE A 5 4.90 -19.86 0.41
N ILE A 6 3.89 -19.70 -0.43
CA ILE A 6 2.48 -19.66 -0.05
C ILE A 6 1.74 -20.82 -0.72
N THR A 7 1.12 -21.66 0.10
CA THR A 7 0.35 -22.81 -0.39
C THR A 7 -1.07 -22.41 -0.72
N ALA A 8 -1.51 -22.74 -1.92
CA ALA A 8 -2.86 -22.53 -2.42
C ALA A 8 -3.41 -23.76 -3.09
N SER A 9 -4.71 -23.89 -3.21
CA SER A 9 -5.37 -24.93 -3.98
C SER A 9 -6.29 -24.30 -5.03
N SER A 10 -6.43 -24.95 -6.18
CA SER A 10 -7.35 -24.51 -7.23
C SER A 10 -8.81 -24.70 -6.78
N ARG A 11 -9.69 -23.79 -7.21
CA ARG A 11 -11.13 -23.92 -6.96
C ARG A 11 -11.93 -23.83 -8.25
N LYS A 12 -13.03 -24.61 -8.31
CA LYS A 12 -13.98 -24.59 -9.42
C LYS A 12 -15.26 -23.83 -9.06
N ASP A 13 -15.64 -23.86 -7.77
CA ASP A 13 -16.86 -23.20 -7.30
C ASP A 13 -16.63 -21.68 -7.23
N GLU A 14 -17.43 -20.94 -7.97
CA GLU A 14 -17.39 -19.47 -8.02
C GLU A 14 -18.71 -18.84 -7.55
N GLY A 15 -18.69 -17.52 -7.40
CA GLY A 15 -19.84 -16.72 -7.04
C GLY A 15 -19.97 -16.44 -5.54
N LYS A 16 -20.99 -15.60 -5.21
CA LYS A 16 -21.19 -15.03 -3.87
C LYS A 16 -21.37 -16.10 -2.78
N GLY A 17 -22.19 -17.12 -3.06
CA GLY A 17 -22.49 -18.18 -2.10
C GLY A 17 -21.30 -19.06 -1.79
N ALA A 18 -20.54 -19.47 -2.83
CA ALA A 18 -19.33 -20.27 -2.69
C ALA A 18 -18.24 -19.53 -1.90
N SER A 19 -17.96 -18.28 -2.25
CA SER A 19 -16.97 -17.43 -1.54
C SER A 19 -17.38 -17.20 -0.07
N ARG A 20 -18.67 -17.08 0.23
CA ARG A 20 -19.14 -16.98 1.62
C ARG A 20 -18.89 -18.27 2.41
N ARG A 21 -19.19 -19.44 1.83
CA ARG A 21 -18.93 -20.74 2.48
C ARG A 21 -17.43 -20.94 2.76
N LEU A 22 -16.56 -20.59 1.80
CA LEU A 22 -15.10 -20.65 1.98
C LEU A 22 -14.64 -19.82 3.19
N ARG A 23 -15.08 -18.58 3.29
CA ARG A 23 -14.71 -17.72 4.43
C ARG A 23 -15.20 -18.26 5.78
N HIS A 24 -16.35 -18.93 5.80
CA HIS A 24 -16.82 -19.63 7.01
C HIS A 24 -15.99 -20.87 7.34
N ALA A 25 -15.37 -21.49 6.35
CA ALA A 25 -14.44 -22.61 6.50
C ALA A 25 -12.98 -22.16 6.75
N ALA A 26 -12.78 -20.89 7.13
CA ALA A 26 -11.46 -20.27 7.32
C ALA A 26 -10.54 -20.35 6.08
N MET A 27 -11.15 -20.30 4.89
CA MET A 27 -10.42 -20.24 3.61
C MET A 27 -10.64 -18.88 2.95
N ILE A 28 -9.61 -18.37 2.28
CA ILE A 28 -9.63 -17.08 1.57
C ILE A 28 -9.79 -17.37 0.08
N PRO A 29 -10.81 -16.82 -0.58
CA PRO A 29 -10.89 -16.81 -2.03
C PRO A 29 -9.85 -15.85 -2.60
N ALA A 30 -9.13 -16.27 -3.65
CA ALA A 30 -8.16 -15.46 -4.35
C ALA A 30 -8.16 -15.75 -5.85
N VAL A 31 -7.51 -14.87 -6.61
CA VAL A 31 -7.35 -15.00 -8.07
C VAL A 31 -5.89 -14.78 -8.43
N VAL A 32 -5.37 -15.59 -9.35
CA VAL A 32 -4.06 -15.42 -9.97
C VAL A 32 -4.26 -15.10 -11.44
N TYR A 33 -3.75 -13.98 -11.90
CA TYR A 33 -3.88 -13.53 -13.29
C TYR A 33 -2.56 -12.96 -13.82
N GLY A 34 -2.53 -12.64 -15.11
CA GLY A 34 -1.34 -12.12 -15.81
C GLY A 34 -0.47 -13.24 -16.40
N GLY A 35 0.58 -12.84 -17.11
CA GLY A 35 1.38 -13.76 -17.92
C GLY A 35 0.62 -14.27 -19.14
N GLU A 36 1.07 -15.42 -19.69
CA GLU A 36 0.44 -16.07 -20.86
C GLU A 36 -0.72 -16.99 -20.47
N ALA A 37 -0.80 -17.42 -19.20
CA ALA A 37 -1.81 -18.35 -18.73
C ALA A 37 -3.12 -17.63 -18.37
N ALA A 38 -4.24 -18.31 -18.58
CA ALA A 38 -5.56 -17.80 -18.20
C ALA A 38 -5.65 -17.49 -16.70
N PRO A 39 -6.50 -16.52 -16.28
CA PRO A 39 -6.79 -16.30 -14.88
C PRO A 39 -7.29 -17.57 -14.19
N GLN A 40 -6.83 -17.81 -12.97
CA GLN A 40 -7.16 -18.99 -12.20
C GLN A 40 -7.70 -18.62 -10.83
N SER A 41 -8.88 -19.12 -10.48
CA SER A 41 -9.44 -18.99 -9.15
C SER A 41 -8.79 -19.98 -8.20
N ILE A 42 -8.30 -19.48 -7.07
CA ILE A 42 -7.62 -20.25 -6.03
C ILE A 42 -8.22 -19.98 -4.65
N GLN A 43 -7.84 -20.80 -3.70
CA GLN A 43 -8.17 -20.62 -2.30
C GLN A 43 -6.95 -20.86 -1.41
N LEU A 44 -6.83 -20.07 -0.34
CA LEU A 44 -5.74 -20.15 0.62
C LEU A 44 -6.28 -20.37 2.04
N GLU A 45 -5.44 -20.94 2.89
CA GLU A 45 -5.74 -21.06 4.31
C GLU A 45 -5.59 -19.70 5.00
N HIS A 46 -6.63 -19.28 5.73
CA HIS A 46 -6.68 -17.94 6.34
C HIS A 46 -5.56 -17.72 7.36
N GLU A 47 -5.35 -18.66 8.29
CA GLU A 47 -4.40 -18.50 9.37
C GLU A 47 -2.98 -18.28 8.89
N LYS A 48 -2.50 -19.15 7.98
CA LYS A 48 -1.15 -19.05 7.41
C LYS A 48 -0.96 -17.76 6.61
N THR A 49 -1.98 -17.40 5.83
CA THR A 49 -1.93 -16.18 5.01
C THR A 49 -2.00 -14.93 5.87
N TRP A 50 -2.77 -14.96 6.96
CA TRP A 50 -2.84 -13.87 7.93
C TRP A 50 -1.49 -13.64 8.60
N LEU A 51 -0.80 -14.69 9.06
CA LEU A 51 0.54 -14.59 9.63
C LEU A 51 1.57 -14.05 8.60
N ALA A 52 1.51 -14.53 7.37
CA ALA A 52 2.35 -14.01 6.29
C ALA A 52 2.08 -12.51 6.03
N SER A 53 0.83 -12.07 6.06
CA SER A 53 0.42 -10.69 5.81
C SER A 53 0.81 -9.70 6.91
N GLN A 54 1.34 -10.15 8.03
CA GLN A 54 1.90 -9.28 9.07
C GLN A 54 3.33 -8.83 8.74
N ASN A 55 3.96 -9.44 7.75
CA ASN A 55 5.31 -9.12 7.33
C ASN A 55 5.26 -8.24 6.06
N GLU A 56 6.18 -7.30 5.97
CA GLU A 56 6.27 -6.36 4.84
C GLU A 56 6.58 -7.06 3.53
N TRP A 57 7.43 -8.10 3.55
CA TRP A 57 7.78 -8.88 2.36
C TRP A 57 6.55 -9.44 1.62
N PHE A 58 5.42 -9.65 2.32
CA PHE A 58 4.21 -10.18 1.70
C PHE A 58 3.62 -9.23 0.65
N TYR A 59 3.85 -7.92 0.79
CA TYR A 59 3.33 -6.87 -0.10
C TYR A 59 4.33 -6.45 -1.17
N SER A 60 5.62 -6.43 -0.82
CA SER A 60 6.67 -5.87 -1.67
C SER A 60 7.52 -6.91 -2.39
N SER A 61 7.51 -8.20 -1.94
CA SER A 61 8.35 -9.24 -2.54
C SER A 61 7.61 -10.12 -3.54
N ILE A 62 8.39 -10.83 -4.35
CA ILE A 62 7.88 -11.89 -5.24
C ILE A 62 7.64 -13.14 -4.41
N LEU A 63 6.40 -13.61 -4.44
CA LEU A 63 5.91 -14.77 -3.71
C LEU A 63 5.93 -16.01 -4.59
N ASP A 64 6.36 -17.15 -4.03
CA ASP A 64 6.28 -18.44 -4.65
C ASP A 64 4.93 -19.10 -4.29
N LEU A 65 3.94 -18.95 -5.17
CA LEU A 65 2.62 -19.58 -5.00
C LEU A 65 2.68 -21.04 -5.42
N ASN A 66 2.55 -21.95 -4.46
CA ASN A 66 2.40 -23.36 -4.72
C ASN A 66 0.92 -23.72 -4.90
N ILE A 67 0.48 -23.86 -6.14
CA ILE A 67 -0.91 -24.20 -6.50
C ILE A 67 -0.95 -25.65 -6.90
N ASP A 68 -1.55 -26.50 -6.06
CA ASP A 68 -1.69 -27.96 -6.29
C ASP A 68 -0.37 -28.65 -6.67
N GLY A 69 0.74 -28.22 -6.04
CA GLY A 69 2.08 -28.76 -6.31
C GLY A 69 2.86 -28.08 -7.44
N LYS A 70 2.28 -27.07 -8.10
CA LYS A 70 2.96 -26.26 -9.11
C LYS A 70 3.32 -24.89 -8.52
N VAL A 71 4.60 -24.59 -8.50
CA VAL A 71 5.10 -23.30 -8.02
C VAL A 71 5.05 -22.28 -9.16
N GLN A 72 4.46 -21.11 -8.88
CA GLN A 72 4.38 -19.97 -9.79
C GLN A 72 4.83 -18.70 -9.06
N LYS A 73 5.68 -17.91 -9.68
CA LYS A 73 6.09 -16.60 -9.15
C LYS A 73 4.97 -15.59 -9.35
N ALA A 74 4.54 -14.96 -8.28
CA ALA A 74 3.48 -13.97 -8.31
C ALA A 74 3.77 -12.83 -7.33
N LEU A 75 3.21 -11.66 -7.62
CA LEU A 75 3.23 -10.50 -6.75
C LEU A 75 1.81 -10.28 -6.21
N LEU A 76 1.68 -9.93 -4.95
CA LEU A 76 0.42 -9.48 -4.39
C LEU A 76 0.05 -8.12 -5.00
N ARG A 77 -1.13 -8.04 -5.61
CA ARG A 77 -1.61 -6.81 -6.23
C ARG A 77 -2.60 -6.05 -5.38
N ASP A 78 -3.50 -6.79 -4.73
CA ASP A 78 -4.50 -6.21 -3.85
C ASP A 78 -4.88 -7.19 -2.74
N MET A 79 -5.23 -6.63 -1.57
CA MET A 79 -5.73 -7.37 -0.43
C MET A 79 -6.95 -6.67 0.16
N GLN A 80 -8.09 -7.33 0.07
CA GLN A 80 -9.31 -6.86 0.70
C GLN A 80 -9.42 -7.41 2.13
N ARG A 81 -9.47 -6.50 3.10
CA ARG A 81 -9.67 -6.82 4.52
C ARG A 81 -11.07 -6.47 4.98
N HIS A 82 -11.54 -7.19 5.98
CA HIS A 82 -12.80 -6.84 6.63
C HIS A 82 -12.62 -5.57 7.46
N PRO A 83 -13.56 -4.59 7.44
CA PRO A 83 -13.38 -3.27 8.08
C PRO A 83 -13.06 -3.31 9.58
N PHE A 84 -13.60 -4.29 10.34
CA PHE A 84 -13.40 -4.35 11.78
C PHE A 84 -13.00 -5.74 12.32
N LYS A 85 -12.99 -6.79 11.48
CA LYS A 85 -12.54 -8.12 11.87
C LYS A 85 -11.17 -8.41 11.25
N GLN A 86 -10.33 -9.12 11.95
CA GLN A 86 -9.03 -9.57 11.44
C GLN A 86 -9.20 -10.72 10.43
N ILE A 87 -9.92 -10.44 9.34
CA ILE A 87 -10.26 -11.40 8.30
C ILE A 87 -9.87 -10.83 6.94
N ILE A 88 -9.09 -11.59 6.18
CA ILE A 88 -8.82 -11.31 4.77
C ILE A 88 -10.00 -11.81 3.95
N MET A 89 -10.56 -10.93 3.13
CA MET A 89 -11.75 -11.19 2.32
C MET A 89 -11.42 -11.71 0.93
N HIS A 90 -10.38 -11.16 0.32
CA HIS A 90 -9.92 -11.53 -1.02
C HIS A 90 -8.44 -11.17 -1.20
N LEU A 91 -7.76 -11.89 -2.10
CA LEU A 91 -6.39 -11.62 -2.50
C LEU A 91 -6.28 -11.72 -4.03
N ASP A 92 -5.60 -10.75 -4.59
CA ASP A 92 -5.31 -10.65 -6.01
C ASP A 92 -3.81 -10.83 -6.24
N PHE A 93 -3.44 -11.87 -6.98
CA PHE A 93 -2.05 -12.15 -7.33
C PHE A 93 -1.82 -11.94 -8.82
N GLN A 94 -0.76 -11.24 -9.15
CA GLN A 94 -0.31 -11.06 -10.52
C GLN A 94 0.91 -11.93 -10.78
N ARG A 95 0.86 -12.79 -11.81
CA ARG A 95 2.03 -13.57 -12.24
C ARG A 95 3.12 -12.65 -12.72
N VAL A 96 4.35 -12.96 -12.34
CA VAL A 96 5.53 -12.19 -12.67
C VAL A 96 6.31 -12.86 -13.78
N ASP A 97 6.52 -12.12 -14.87
CA ASP A 97 7.40 -12.50 -15.98
C ASP A 97 8.78 -11.86 -15.77
N GLU A 98 9.85 -12.63 -15.83
CA GLU A 98 11.22 -12.15 -15.52
C GLU A 98 11.72 -11.01 -16.42
N ASN A 99 11.14 -10.86 -17.61
CA ASN A 99 11.57 -9.87 -18.61
C ASN A 99 10.65 -8.65 -18.71
N LYS A 100 9.61 -8.57 -17.89
CA LYS A 100 8.69 -7.43 -17.90
C LYS A 100 8.89 -6.57 -16.67
N THR A 101 8.90 -5.24 -16.87
CA THR A 101 8.88 -4.30 -15.76
C THR A 101 7.56 -4.42 -15.00
N LEU A 102 7.64 -4.33 -13.69
CA LEU A 102 6.49 -4.34 -12.79
C LEU A 102 6.43 -3.03 -12.02
N ARG A 103 5.23 -2.64 -11.65
CA ARG A 103 4.97 -1.50 -10.77
C ARG A 103 4.39 -2.01 -9.48
N THR A 104 4.99 -1.66 -8.36
CA THR A 104 4.50 -2.04 -7.04
C THR A 104 4.76 -0.94 -6.02
N ALA A 105 3.95 -0.88 -4.99
CA ALA A 105 4.21 -0.04 -3.83
C ALA A 105 5.22 -0.76 -2.93
N VAL A 106 6.23 -0.03 -2.46
CA VAL A 106 7.27 -0.51 -1.56
C VAL A 106 7.28 0.38 -0.32
N PRO A 107 7.32 -0.20 0.89
CA PRO A 107 7.35 0.54 2.13
C PRO A 107 8.65 1.31 2.29
N LEU A 108 8.55 2.46 2.99
CA LEU A 108 9.69 3.31 3.34
C LEU A 108 10.07 3.08 4.80
N HIS A 109 11.34 2.80 5.05
CA HIS A 109 11.91 2.74 6.39
C HIS A 109 12.67 4.02 6.69
N PHE A 110 12.15 4.81 7.62
CA PHE A 110 12.77 6.06 8.07
C PHE A 110 13.81 5.76 9.14
N LEU A 111 15.06 6.12 8.85
CA LEU A 111 16.19 5.89 9.75
C LEU A 111 16.63 7.19 10.41
N ASN A 112 17.19 7.07 11.63
CA ASN A 112 17.84 8.18 12.36
C ASN A 112 16.94 9.38 12.68
N GLU A 113 15.63 9.22 12.76
CA GLU A 113 14.69 10.30 13.12
C GLU A 113 15.06 10.94 14.46
N ASP A 114 15.29 10.11 15.50
CA ASP A 114 15.67 10.58 16.86
C ASP A 114 17.01 11.32 16.90
N LYS A 115 17.88 11.08 15.91
CA LYS A 115 19.19 11.72 15.83
C LYS A 115 19.15 13.05 15.10
N SER A 116 18.10 13.29 14.32
CA SER A 116 17.93 14.53 13.55
C SER A 116 17.79 15.76 14.46
N PRO A 117 18.17 16.94 14.00
CA PRO A 117 17.90 18.21 14.71
C PRO A 117 16.40 18.44 14.97
N ALA A 118 15.54 18.00 14.05
CA ALA A 118 14.08 18.08 14.19
C ALA A 118 13.56 17.11 15.27
N GLY A 119 13.98 15.83 15.24
CA GLY A 119 13.52 14.82 16.19
C GLY A 119 13.99 15.03 17.63
N LYS A 120 15.09 15.79 17.86
CA LYS A 120 15.56 16.18 19.19
C LYS A 120 14.76 17.32 19.81
N SER A 121 14.03 18.07 19.00
CA SER A 121 13.28 19.26 19.46
C SER A 121 11.88 18.85 19.89
N VAL A 122 11.55 19.01 21.17
CA VAL A 122 10.23 18.66 21.75
C VAL A 122 9.08 19.47 21.13
N GLU A 123 9.38 20.64 20.55
CA GLU A 123 8.40 21.54 19.93
C GLU A 123 8.13 21.23 18.46
N VAL A 124 8.80 20.23 17.89
CA VAL A 124 8.70 19.88 16.47
C VAL A 124 7.96 18.57 16.33
N VAL A 125 6.97 18.56 15.44
CA VAL A 125 6.26 17.35 15.03
C VAL A 125 6.77 16.94 13.66
N VAL A 126 7.31 15.73 13.57
CA VAL A 126 7.71 15.10 12.31
C VAL A 126 6.50 14.30 11.80
N THR A 127 5.97 14.70 10.66
CA THR A 127 4.81 14.04 10.04
C THR A 127 5.27 13.27 8.81
N HIS A 128 4.98 11.97 8.77
CA HIS A 128 5.19 11.12 7.60
C HIS A 128 3.95 11.17 6.72
N GLU A 129 4.03 11.87 5.59
CA GLU A 129 2.92 12.01 4.64
C GLU A 129 2.75 10.75 3.79
N LEU A 130 3.87 10.10 3.42
CA LEU A 130 3.88 8.87 2.65
C LEU A 130 4.68 7.81 3.41
N THR A 131 4.09 6.63 3.56
CA THR A 131 4.74 5.44 4.16
C THR A 131 5.16 4.41 3.12
N GLU A 132 4.69 4.57 1.88
CA GLU A 132 5.01 3.70 0.74
C GLU A 132 5.15 4.52 -0.54
N VAL A 133 5.98 4.06 -1.47
CA VAL A 133 6.19 4.68 -2.77
C VAL A 133 6.03 3.67 -3.88
N THR A 134 5.30 4.05 -4.94
CA THR A 134 5.17 3.23 -6.15
C THR A 134 6.46 3.28 -6.96
N ILE A 135 7.05 2.13 -7.19
CA ILE A 135 8.26 1.99 -7.99
C ILE A 135 8.02 1.15 -9.24
N GLU A 136 8.85 1.37 -10.25
CA GLU A 136 8.92 0.58 -11.48
C GLU A 136 10.31 -0.03 -11.61
N CYS A 137 10.39 -1.35 -11.63
CA CYS A 137 11.65 -2.10 -11.71
C CYS A 137 11.48 -3.44 -12.43
N LEU A 138 12.59 -4.11 -12.71
CA LEU A 138 12.58 -5.51 -13.09
C LEU A 138 12.38 -6.39 -11.84
N PRO A 139 11.81 -7.60 -11.98
CA PRO A 139 11.59 -8.52 -10.86
C PRO A 139 12.85 -8.86 -10.06
N LYS A 140 14.02 -8.81 -10.70
CA LYS A 140 15.33 -9.10 -10.06
C LYS A 140 15.81 -7.97 -9.16
N ASP A 141 15.40 -6.74 -9.45
CA ASP A 141 15.86 -5.52 -8.79
C ASP A 141 14.82 -4.98 -7.79
N LEU A 142 13.79 -5.77 -7.48
CA LEU A 142 12.73 -5.40 -6.56
C LEU A 142 13.25 -5.40 -5.11
N PRO A 143 13.33 -4.24 -4.43
CA PRO A 143 13.68 -4.16 -3.02
C PRO A 143 12.47 -4.49 -2.14
N GLU A 144 12.70 -5.08 -0.97
CA GLU A 144 11.66 -5.34 0.02
C GLU A 144 11.21 -4.06 0.73
N PHE A 145 12.12 -3.12 0.95
CA PHE A 145 11.88 -1.79 1.52
C PHE A 145 12.91 -0.79 0.97
N ILE A 146 12.64 0.49 1.16
CA ILE A 146 13.55 1.58 0.79
C ILE A 146 13.90 2.35 2.05
N GLU A 147 15.19 2.50 2.33
CA GLU A 147 15.69 3.25 3.48
C GLU A 147 15.78 4.74 3.15
N VAL A 148 15.22 5.57 4.03
CA VAL A 148 15.26 7.03 3.96
C VAL A 148 15.94 7.56 5.22
N ASP A 149 17.11 8.17 5.07
CA ASP A 149 17.88 8.72 6.19
C ASP A 149 17.41 10.14 6.52
N LEU A 150 16.89 10.32 7.73
CA LEU A 150 16.41 11.59 8.27
C LEU A 150 17.44 12.34 9.13
N SER A 151 18.71 11.92 9.15
CA SER A 151 19.75 12.50 10.01
C SER A 151 19.95 14.01 9.82
N GLU A 152 19.73 14.52 8.61
CA GLU A 152 19.90 15.94 8.25
C GLU A 152 18.59 16.75 8.32
N LEU A 153 17.48 16.13 8.79
CA LEU A 153 16.19 16.79 8.84
C LEU A 153 16.19 17.93 9.87
N THR A 154 15.99 19.16 9.39
CA THR A 154 15.88 20.36 10.22
C THR A 154 14.44 20.85 10.33
N VAL A 155 14.18 21.71 11.31
CA VAL A 155 12.86 22.31 11.51
C VAL A 155 12.45 23.15 10.31
N GLY A 156 11.24 22.95 9.80
CA GLY A 156 10.73 23.64 8.62
C GLY A 156 11.18 23.03 7.29
N THR A 157 11.95 21.93 7.31
CA THR A 157 12.36 21.23 6.09
C THR A 157 11.28 20.24 5.64
N ILE A 158 11.07 20.17 4.34
CA ILE A 158 10.22 19.20 3.68
C ILE A 158 11.12 18.29 2.85
N MET A 159 11.07 16.99 3.07
CA MET A 159 11.76 15.99 2.25
C MET A 159 10.79 15.48 1.18
N HIS A 160 11.23 15.48 -0.06
CA HIS A 160 10.45 15.04 -1.22
C HIS A 160 10.87 13.66 -1.74
N MET A 161 10.05 13.07 -2.62
CA MET A 161 10.38 11.78 -3.25
C MET A 161 11.66 11.83 -4.09
N SER A 162 12.05 13.01 -4.61
CA SER A 162 13.31 13.21 -5.34
C SER A 162 14.56 13.02 -4.48
N ASP A 163 14.45 13.17 -3.15
CA ASP A 163 15.57 13.07 -2.21
C ASP A 163 15.90 11.62 -1.82
N ILE A 164 15.08 10.66 -2.25
CA ILE A 164 15.26 9.23 -1.94
C ILE A 164 16.45 8.68 -2.73
N LYS A 165 17.34 7.96 -2.03
CA LYS A 165 18.41 7.19 -2.66
C LYS A 165 17.85 5.85 -3.14
N LEU A 166 17.56 5.77 -4.44
CA LEU A 166 17.04 4.55 -5.05
C LEU A 166 18.16 3.54 -5.33
N PRO A 167 17.93 2.23 -5.15
CA PRO A 167 18.83 1.20 -5.61
C PRO A 167 18.92 1.15 -7.15
N ALA A 168 19.95 0.49 -7.68
CA ALA A 168 20.14 0.36 -9.11
C ALA A 168 18.98 -0.40 -9.76
N GLY A 169 18.51 0.06 -10.93
CA GLY A 169 17.42 -0.58 -11.68
C GLY A 169 16.00 -0.21 -11.22
N VAL A 170 15.86 0.61 -10.18
CA VAL A 170 14.56 1.08 -9.67
C VAL A 170 14.28 2.51 -10.12
N SER A 171 13.07 2.80 -10.54
CA SER A 171 12.64 4.16 -10.90
C SER A 171 11.26 4.45 -10.32
N ILE A 172 11.02 5.71 -9.96
CA ILE A 172 9.72 6.20 -9.51
C ILE A 172 9.00 6.78 -10.73
N PRO A 173 7.89 6.16 -11.18
CA PRO A 173 7.18 6.63 -12.37
C PRO A 173 6.56 8.02 -12.17
N GLU A 174 6.18 8.37 -10.96
CA GLU A 174 5.58 9.67 -10.62
C GLU A 174 6.55 10.83 -10.86
N LEU A 175 7.83 10.69 -10.56
CA LEU A 175 8.85 11.71 -10.83
C LEU A 175 9.05 11.96 -12.33
N LYS A 176 8.73 10.97 -13.20
CA LYS A 176 8.80 11.13 -14.66
C LYS A 176 7.67 12.01 -15.21
N LEU A 177 6.57 12.17 -14.47
CA LEU A 177 5.40 12.96 -14.88
C LEU A 177 5.59 14.46 -14.66
N GLY A 178 6.61 14.88 -13.90
CA GLY A 178 6.93 16.29 -13.68
C GLY A 178 7.05 16.67 -12.20
N LYS A 179 7.51 17.89 -11.94
CA LYS A 179 7.76 18.39 -10.58
C LYS A 179 6.49 18.51 -9.71
N GLU A 180 5.32 18.59 -10.33
CA GLU A 180 4.03 18.67 -9.61
C GLU A 180 3.68 17.33 -8.93
N HIS A 181 4.31 16.23 -9.36
CA HIS A 181 4.12 14.90 -8.80
C HIS A 181 5.21 14.51 -7.78
N ASP A 182 6.11 15.45 -7.45
CA ASP A 182 7.11 15.27 -6.40
C ASP A 182 6.48 15.53 -5.03
N LEU A 183 5.84 14.50 -4.48
CA LEU A 183 5.12 14.58 -3.22
C LEU A 183 6.09 14.67 -2.03
N ALA A 184 5.66 15.35 -0.99
CA ALA A 184 6.38 15.40 0.27
C ALA A 184 6.30 14.03 0.97
N LEU A 185 7.44 13.54 1.45
CA LEU A 185 7.54 12.31 2.23
C LEU A 185 7.43 12.58 3.71
N VAL A 186 8.23 13.53 4.18
CA VAL A 186 8.34 13.89 5.60
C VAL A 186 8.37 15.40 5.73
N ILE A 187 7.60 15.90 6.67
CA ILE A 187 7.51 17.31 6.98
C ILE A 187 7.81 17.50 8.47
N ALA A 188 8.77 18.37 8.79
CA ALA A 188 9.09 18.77 10.15
C ALA A 188 8.49 20.16 10.45
N LYS A 189 7.36 20.21 11.16
CA LYS A 189 6.67 21.47 11.52
C LYS A 189 6.76 21.76 13.00
N HIS A 190 6.72 23.05 13.37
CA HIS A 190 6.49 23.44 14.76
C HIS A 190 5.07 23.06 15.20
N GLY A 191 4.93 22.33 16.31
CA GLY A 191 3.64 21.86 16.83
C GLY A 191 2.62 22.96 17.17
N LYS A 192 3.05 24.21 17.24
CA LYS A 192 2.18 25.38 17.46
C LYS A 192 1.44 25.84 16.19
N GLU A 193 1.96 25.54 15.00
CA GLU A 193 1.33 25.99 13.73
C GLU A 193 0.13 25.14 13.34
N GLU A 194 0.11 23.87 13.72
CA GLU A 194 -0.99 22.95 13.39
C GLU A 194 -2.29 23.29 14.18
N ALA A 195 -2.17 23.80 15.39
CA ALA A 195 -3.32 24.28 16.19
C ALA A 195 -3.97 25.55 15.61
N ALA A 196 -3.23 26.35 14.82
CA ALA A 196 -3.78 27.57 14.20
C ALA A 196 -4.45 27.31 12.85
N ALA A 197 -4.09 26.22 12.14
CA ALA A 197 -4.69 25.85 10.85
C ALA A 197 -6.00 25.04 10.99
N ALA A 198 -6.22 24.39 12.15
CA ALA A 198 -7.42 23.60 12.40
C ALA A 198 -8.62 24.44 12.89
N ASP A 199 -8.42 25.72 13.24
CA ASP A 199 -9.46 26.59 13.82
C ASP A 199 -9.96 27.70 12.87
N ALA A 200 -9.87 27.48 11.56
CA ALA A 200 -10.55 28.31 10.57
C ALA A 200 -11.97 27.77 10.35
N PRO A 201 -13.03 28.45 10.86
CA PRO A 201 -14.39 27.98 10.63
C PRO A 201 -14.73 28.13 9.16
N ALA A 202 -15.00 27.03 8.49
CA ALA A 202 -15.63 27.01 7.18
C ALA A 202 -17.06 27.54 7.32
N THR A 203 -17.23 28.83 7.16
CA THR A 203 -18.55 29.47 7.03
C THR A 203 -19.11 29.13 5.64
N ALA A 204 -19.73 27.98 5.54
CA ALA A 204 -20.59 27.67 4.40
C ALA A 204 -21.95 28.37 4.64
N GLU A 205 -22.15 29.52 4.02
CA GLU A 205 -23.46 30.12 3.83
C GLU A 205 -24.32 29.16 3.01
N VAL A 206 -25.34 28.60 3.65
CA VAL A 206 -26.41 27.86 2.97
C VAL A 206 -27.46 28.88 2.53
N PRO A 207 -27.73 29.10 1.24
CA PRO A 207 -28.81 29.98 0.82
C PRO A 207 -30.15 29.37 1.15
N ALA A 208 -30.94 30.09 1.95
CA ALA A 208 -32.29 29.74 2.37
C ALA A 208 -33.21 29.57 1.16
N ALA A 209 -33.73 28.36 0.94
CA ALA A 209 -34.75 28.08 -0.05
C ALA A 209 -36.09 28.72 0.42
N LYS A 210 -36.62 29.64 -0.38
CA LYS A 210 -37.97 30.23 -0.20
C LYS A 210 -39.04 29.16 -0.41
N VAL A 211 -39.76 28.88 0.65
CA VAL A 211 -40.98 28.08 0.60
C VAL A 211 -42.09 28.97 0.03
N THR A 212 -42.52 28.72 -1.19
CA THR A 212 -43.76 29.28 -1.76
C THR A 212 -44.92 28.40 -1.33
N LYS A 213 -45.77 28.94 -0.44
CA LYS A 213 -47.11 28.42 -0.20
C LYS A 213 -47.94 28.59 -1.48
N LYS A 214 -48.51 27.51 -1.94
CA LYS A 214 -49.60 27.52 -2.93
C LYS A 214 -50.87 27.14 -2.26
N ASP A 215 -51.78 28.10 -2.30
CA ASP A 215 -53.12 28.01 -1.70
C ASP A 215 -53.98 26.92 -2.36
N GLN A 216 -54.88 26.41 -1.51
CA GLN A 216 -56.01 25.54 -1.85
C GLN A 216 -57.04 26.25 -2.72
N LYS A 217 -57.51 25.56 -3.70
CA LYS A 217 -58.95 25.57 -4.05
C LYS A 217 -59.34 24.26 -4.74
#